data_fbcb525d6c6fc4e918bd725745ed3a9c
#
_entry.id   fbcb525d6c6fc4e918bd725745ed3a9c
#
_cell.length_a   1.000
_cell.length_b   1.000
_cell.length_c   1.000
_cell.angle_alpha   90.00
_cell.angle_beta   90.00
_cell.angle_gamma   90.00
#
_symmetry.space_group_name_H-M   'P 1'
#
loop_
_entity.id
_entity.type
_entity.pdbx_description
1 polymer ?
#
loop_
_entity_poly.entity_id
_entity_poly.type
_entity_poly.pdbx_seq_one_letter_code
_entity_poly.pdbx_strand_id
1 'polypeptide(L)'
;MKISVLLPYKENFSSNYAGAVSLFVKDTIQNSQFLKSTYVFGNMSFNKPFLKNYINIDLKKNLLQSNSKNYVLKFLEKEKKINSDIIEIHNRPHYIKYLKNIERKKIFLYFHNDPLSMSGSSSVKDRMALLNRIDKILFNSKWSQKRFFIDIENKKLLKQKTSVCYQSTNSVQIDFTKKKKLICFVGKLNSAKGYDLFGDAILRILDKYNDWRAIVIGDEPREKINFKHENLSVKGYVEHKKILEKLKYVSISVVSSRWEEPFGRTSLEAASRGSAVIISKRGGLPET
;
A
#
# COMPACT_ATOMS: atom_id res chain seq x y z
N MET A 1 12.41 19.63 -12.56
CA MET A 1 12.00 19.29 -11.16
C MET A 1 12.50 17.89 -10.84
N LYS A 2 13.23 17.72 -9.74
CA LYS A 2 13.70 16.44 -9.21
C LYS A 2 12.91 16.05 -7.98
N ILE A 3 12.63 14.78 -7.82
CA ILE A 3 11.83 14.24 -6.70
C ILE A 3 12.64 13.14 -6.00
N SER A 4 12.77 13.22 -4.67
CA SER A 4 13.34 12.17 -3.84
C SER A 4 12.23 11.49 -3.03
N VAL A 5 11.98 10.21 -3.28
CA VAL A 5 10.97 9.40 -2.60
C VAL A 5 11.65 8.56 -1.53
N LEU A 6 11.30 8.78 -0.26
CA LEU A 6 11.80 7.99 0.86
C LEU A 6 10.78 6.91 1.25
N LEU A 7 11.14 5.66 1.01
CA LEU A 7 10.35 4.49 1.39
C LEU A 7 10.38 4.24 2.91
N PRO A 8 9.41 3.49 3.44
CA PRO A 8 9.52 2.94 4.80
C PRO A 8 10.81 2.12 5.00
N TYR A 9 11.35 2.15 6.20
CA TYR A 9 12.47 1.28 6.58
C TYR A 9 12.12 -0.20 6.35
N LYS A 10 12.99 -0.95 5.70
CA LYS A 10 12.81 -2.36 5.28
C LYS A 10 11.65 -2.58 4.29
N GLU A 11 11.24 -1.56 3.55
CA GLU A 11 10.27 -1.76 2.47
C GLU A 11 10.92 -2.52 1.30
N ASN A 12 10.24 -3.54 0.82
CA ASN A 12 10.71 -4.34 -0.30
C ASN A 12 10.31 -3.71 -1.64
N PHE A 13 11.27 -3.13 -2.35
CA PHE A 13 11.04 -2.44 -3.62
C PHE A 13 11.48 -3.29 -4.83
N SER A 14 11.04 -4.55 -4.85
CA SER A 14 11.29 -5.51 -5.94
C SER A 14 10.05 -6.37 -6.20
N SER A 15 10.08 -7.19 -7.26
CA SER A 15 8.95 -8.07 -7.62
C SER A 15 8.62 -9.12 -6.56
N ASN A 16 9.58 -9.51 -5.74
CA ASN A 16 9.41 -10.50 -4.70
C ASN A 16 8.89 -9.84 -3.42
N TYR A 17 7.74 -10.27 -2.91
CA TYR A 17 7.12 -9.79 -1.67
C TYR A 17 6.87 -8.27 -1.60
N ALA A 18 6.61 -7.62 -2.72
CA ALA A 18 6.28 -6.20 -2.75
C ALA A 18 5.03 -5.89 -1.94
N GLY A 19 5.13 -4.90 -1.05
CA GLY A 19 4.00 -4.36 -0.31
C GLY A 19 3.20 -3.34 -1.12
N ALA A 20 2.03 -2.95 -0.60
CA ALA A 20 1.16 -1.97 -1.26
C ALA A 20 1.85 -0.61 -1.48
N VAL A 21 2.74 -0.19 -0.57
CA VAL A 21 3.51 1.05 -0.70
C VAL A 21 4.46 0.98 -1.89
N SER A 22 5.23 -0.11 -1.99
CA SER A 22 6.17 -0.33 -3.09
C SER A 22 5.47 -0.38 -4.45
N LEU A 23 4.35 -1.09 -4.54
CA LEU A 23 3.56 -1.17 -5.77
C LEU A 23 2.99 0.20 -6.16
N PHE A 24 2.47 0.96 -5.19
CA PHE A 24 1.97 2.31 -5.45
C PHE A 24 3.09 3.23 -5.97
N VAL A 25 4.23 3.29 -5.28
CA VAL A 25 5.37 4.14 -5.66
C VAL A 25 5.88 3.75 -7.05
N LYS A 26 6.03 2.46 -7.32
CA LYS A 26 6.42 1.95 -8.64
C LYS A 26 5.44 2.41 -9.72
N ASP A 27 4.14 2.11 -9.55
CA ASP A 27 3.11 2.37 -10.58
C ASP A 27 2.97 3.88 -10.84
N THR A 28 3.02 4.71 -9.78
CA THR A 28 2.93 6.16 -9.89
C THR A 28 4.12 6.73 -10.65
N ILE A 29 5.34 6.31 -10.31
CA ILE A 29 6.56 6.84 -10.97
C ILE A 29 6.65 6.36 -12.41
N GLN A 30 6.34 5.08 -12.70
CA GLN A 30 6.41 4.53 -14.07
C GLN A 30 5.48 5.24 -15.05
N ASN A 31 4.35 5.76 -14.57
CA ASN A 31 3.38 6.49 -15.39
C ASN A 31 3.52 8.03 -15.28
N SER A 32 4.57 8.51 -14.61
CA SER A 32 4.82 9.94 -14.42
C SER A 32 5.74 10.50 -15.47
N GLN A 33 5.49 11.74 -15.93
CA GLN A 33 6.43 12.52 -16.72
C GLN A 33 7.78 12.76 -15.99
N PHE A 34 7.81 12.59 -14.66
CA PHE A 34 9.02 12.75 -13.84
C PHE A 34 9.81 11.46 -13.64
N LEU A 35 9.50 10.37 -14.36
CA LEU A 35 10.16 9.06 -14.20
C LEU A 35 11.70 9.18 -14.18
N LYS A 36 12.28 9.95 -15.12
CA LYS A 36 13.75 10.10 -15.25
C LYS A 36 14.36 10.96 -14.15
N SER A 37 13.58 11.81 -13.48
CA SER A 37 14.03 12.75 -12.44
C SER A 37 13.54 12.41 -11.05
N THR A 38 12.92 11.22 -10.86
CA THR A 38 12.50 10.72 -9.56
C THR A 38 13.46 9.64 -9.08
N TYR A 39 13.97 9.80 -7.85
CA TYR A 39 14.91 8.90 -7.19
C TYR A 39 14.23 8.24 -5.99
N VAL A 40 14.30 6.92 -5.90
CA VAL A 40 13.66 6.15 -4.82
C VAL A 40 14.71 5.67 -3.85
N PHE A 41 14.56 6.01 -2.58
CA PHE A 41 15.46 5.65 -1.51
C PHE A 41 14.87 4.58 -0.61
N GLY A 42 15.61 3.52 -0.35
CA GLY A 42 15.26 2.44 0.55
C GLY A 42 16.51 1.86 1.21
N ASN A 43 16.35 0.92 2.12
CA ASN A 43 17.48 0.31 2.82
C ASN A 43 17.58 -1.22 2.60
N MET A 44 17.02 -1.71 1.53
CA MET A 44 17.12 -3.10 1.09
C MET A 44 17.89 -3.16 -0.23
N SER A 45 18.87 -4.05 -0.32
CA SER A 45 19.58 -4.32 -1.57
C SER A 45 18.78 -5.30 -2.43
N PHE A 46 18.69 -5.02 -3.71
CA PHE A 46 18.01 -5.86 -4.68
C PHE A 46 18.87 -6.05 -5.94
N ASN A 47 18.91 -7.26 -6.46
CA ASN A 47 19.52 -7.51 -7.78
C ASN A 47 18.74 -6.80 -8.89
N LYS A 48 17.41 -6.74 -8.76
CA LYS A 48 16.50 -6.07 -9.71
C LYS A 48 15.44 -5.26 -8.95
N PRO A 49 15.74 -4.02 -8.56
CA PRO A 49 14.73 -3.12 -8.01
C PRO A 49 13.69 -2.77 -9.10
N PHE A 50 12.50 -2.33 -8.71
CA PHE A 50 11.46 -1.93 -9.67
C PHE A 50 11.85 -0.80 -10.62
N LEU A 51 12.75 0.09 -10.18
CA LEU A 51 13.20 1.26 -10.95
C LEU A 51 14.73 1.36 -10.92
N LYS A 52 15.32 1.77 -12.05
CA LYS A 52 16.78 1.98 -12.16
C LYS A 52 17.30 3.07 -11.23
N ASN A 53 16.48 4.09 -10.93
CA ASN A 53 16.83 5.20 -10.04
C ASN A 53 16.59 4.85 -8.56
N TYR A 54 16.62 3.58 -8.18
CA TYR A 54 16.62 3.15 -6.79
C TYR A 54 18.00 3.32 -6.18
N ILE A 55 18.04 3.92 -4.99
CA ILE A 55 19.27 4.20 -4.24
C ILE A 55 19.19 3.48 -2.89
N ASN A 56 20.06 2.49 -2.70
CA ASN A 56 20.16 1.80 -1.42
C ASN A 56 20.83 2.67 -0.36
N ILE A 57 20.25 2.68 0.83
CA ILE A 57 20.79 3.33 2.04
C ILE A 57 21.36 2.24 2.94
N ASP A 58 22.68 2.06 2.88
CA ASP A 58 23.36 1.12 3.76
C ASP A 58 23.44 1.67 5.18
N LEU A 59 22.93 0.90 6.13
CA LEU A 59 22.94 1.24 7.54
C LEU A 59 23.93 0.36 8.29
N LYS A 60 24.98 0.97 8.81
CA LYS A 60 25.81 0.35 9.86
C LYS A 60 25.01 0.34 11.17
N LYS A 61 25.06 -0.76 11.91
CA LYS A 61 24.45 -0.83 13.24
C LYS A 61 25.02 0.30 14.11
N ASN A 62 24.15 1.14 14.63
CA ASN A 62 24.51 2.19 15.57
C ASN A 62 23.70 1.96 16.85
N LEU A 63 24.37 1.61 17.93
CA LEU A 63 23.77 1.30 19.22
C LEU A 63 23.19 2.54 19.92
N LEU A 64 23.64 3.75 19.54
CA LEU A 64 23.25 5.01 20.17
C LEU A 64 22.04 5.70 19.50
N GLN A 65 21.57 5.21 18.35
CA GLN A 65 20.49 5.86 17.61
C GLN A 65 19.44 4.85 17.14
N SER A 66 18.16 5.27 17.16
CA SER A 66 17.12 4.46 16.59
C SER A 66 17.35 4.25 15.08
N ASN A 67 16.98 3.07 14.58
CA ASN A 67 17.11 2.73 13.15
C ASN A 67 16.41 3.78 12.25
N SER A 68 15.25 4.29 12.66
CA SER A 68 14.52 5.32 11.91
C SER A 68 15.28 6.64 11.82
N LYS A 69 15.91 7.09 12.91
CA LYS A 69 16.72 8.32 12.92
C LYS A 69 17.94 8.16 12.02
N ASN A 70 18.69 7.07 12.20
CA ASN A 70 19.89 6.78 11.39
C ASN A 70 19.54 6.69 9.88
N TYR A 71 18.41 6.02 9.56
CA TYR A 71 17.93 5.88 8.20
C TYR A 71 17.64 7.24 7.54
N VAL A 72 16.92 8.13 8.22
CA VAL A 72 16.61 9.46 7.69
C VAL A 72 17.86 10.33 7.57
N LEU A 73 18.78 10.28 8.52
CA LEU A 73 20.04 11.02 8.43
C LEU A 73 20.90 10.56 7.25
N LYS A 74 21.01 9.26 7.04
CA LYS A 74 21.72 8.70 5.88
C LYS A 74 21.02 9.00 4.55
N PHE A 75 19.68 9.03 4.54
CA PHE A 75 18.93 9.53 3.39
C PHE A 75 19.33 10.98 3.06
N LEU A 76 19.35 11.88 4.05
CA LEU A 76 19.71 13.28 3.84
C LEU A 76 21.14 13.47 3.30
N GLU A 77 22.09 12.64 3.76
CA GLU A 77 23.48 12.65 3.22
C GLU A 77 23.51 12.33 1.72
N LYS A 78 22.75 11.31 1.29
CA LYS A 78 22.68 10.91 -0.13
C LYS A 78 21.84 11.90 -0.96
N GLU A 79 20.75 12.40 -0.38
CA GLU A 79 19.84 13.34 -1.01
C GLU A 79 20.50 14.69 -1.35
N LYS A 80 21.45 15.16 -0.53
CA LYS A 80 22.26 16.35 -0.83
C LYS A 80 22.94 16.30 -2.20
N LYS A 81 23.33 15.11 -2.67
CA LYS A 81 23.96 14.92 -3.99
C LYS A 81 22.94 15.00 -5.12
N ILE A 82 21.71 14.56 -4.89
CA ILE A 82 20.61 14.64 -5.86
C ILE A 82 20.09 16.08 -5.94
N ASN A 83 20.01 16.73 -4.79
CA ASN A 83 19.47 18.07 -4.61
C ASN A 83 18.08 18.23 -5.24
N SER A 84 17.13 17.43 -4.74
CA SER A 84 15.75 17.42 -5.24
C SER A 84 14.97 18.66 -4.81
N ASP A 85 13.96 19.02 -5.59
CA ASP A 85 13.01 20.09 -5.29
C ASP A 85 11.93 19.61 -4.29
N ILE A 86 11.60 18.31 -4.35
CA ILE A 86 10.56 17.69 -3.52
C ILE A 86 11.13 16.45 -2.82
N ILE A 87 10.84 16.34 -1.54
CA ILE A 87 11.01 15.11 -0.76
C ILE A 87 9.64 14.53 -0.46
N GLU A 88 9.38 13.34 -0.96
CA GLU A 88 8.15 12.59 -0.72
C GLU A 88 8.41 11.45 0.26
N ILE A 89 7.63 11.39 1.35
CA ILE A 89 7.76 10.40 2.41
C ILE A 89 6.51 9.52 2.43
N HIS A 90 6.69 8.22 2.38
CA HIS A 90 5.59 7.27 2.41
C HIS A 90 5.42 6.61 3.78
N ASN A 91 4.21 6.76 4.32
CA ASN A 91 3.70 5.96 5.46
C ASN A 91 4.56 5.99 6.73
N ARG A 92 5.37 7.06 6.93
CA ARG A 92 6.24 7.22 8.11
C ARG A 92 6.25 8.67 8.60
N PRO A 93 5.13 9.16 9.19
CA PRO A 93 5.04 10.56 9.65
C PRO A 93 6.12 10.93 10.67
N HIS A 94 6.55 9.98 11.52
CA HIS A 94 7.61 10.23 12.50
C HIS A 94 8.99 10.53 11.88
N TYR A 95 9.23 10.29 10.58
CA TYR A 95 10.47 10.68 9.91
C TYR A 95 10.62 12.20 9.82
N ILE A 96 9.51 12.92 9.75
CA ILE A 96 9.47 14.39 9.58
C ILE A 96 10.29 15.09 10.67
N LYS A 97 10.28 14.59 11.90
CA LYS A 97 11.03 15.21 13.02
C LYS A 97 12.56 15.15 12.83
N TYR A 98 13.05 14.27 11.96
CA TYR A 98 14.48 14.11 11.69
C TYR A 98 14.96 14.87 10.45
N LEU A 99 14.04 15.41 9.63
CA LEU A 99 14.42 16.24 8.48
C LEU A 99 14.96 17.58 8.97
N LYS A 100 16.21 17.87 8.61
CA LYS A 100 16.89 19.13 8.97
C LYS A 100 17.59 19.69 7.75
N ASN A 101 17.79 21.01 7.71
CA ASN A 101 18.49 21.72 6.64
C ASN A 101 17.92 21.46 5.24
N ILE A 102 16.57 21.56 5.14
CA ILE A 102 15.80 21.31 3.93
C ILE A 102 14.83 22.45 3.59
N GLU A 103 15.15 23.67 4.05
CA GLU A 103 14.27 24.84 4.02
C GLU A 103 13.82 25.23 2.60
N ARG A 104 14.63 24.88 1.59
CA ARG A 104 14.34 25.15 0.17
C ARG A 104 13.57 24.05 -0.53
N LYS A 105 13.25 22.95 0.17
CA LYS A 105 12.60 21.78 -0.41
C LYS A 105 11.16 21.67 0.05
N LYS A 106 10.29 21.26 -0.85
CA LYS A 106 8.91 20.92 -0.49
C LYS A 106 8.84 19.52 0.08
N ILE A 107 8.07 19.33 1.13
CA ILE A 107 7.89 18.07 1.81
C ILE A 107 6.47 17.58 1.62
N PHE A 108 6.33 16.39 1.02
CA PHE A 108 5.07 15.70 0.87
C PHE A 108 5.07 14.44 1.74
N LEU A 109 3.96 14.17 2.42
CA LEU A 109 3.77 12.96 3.20
C LEU A 109 2.55 12.20 2.66
N TYR A 110 2.74 10.95 2.29
CA TYR A 110 1.68 10.09 1.81
C TYR A 110 1.30 9.03 2.85
N PHE A 111 0.04 9.02 3.27
CA PHE A 111 -0.51 8.01 4.16
C PHE A 111 -1.12 6.85 3.36
N HIS A 112 -0.66 5.64 3.65
CA HIS A 112 -1.18 4.39 3.12
C HIS A 112 -1.93 3.56 4.18
N ASN A 113 -1.77 3.90 5.46
CA ASN A 113 -2.43 3.29 6.60
C ASN A 113 -3.26 4.33 7.37
N ASP A 114 -4.03 3.86 8.37
CA ASP A 114 -4.77 4.75 9.26
C ASP A 114 -3.81 5.71 9.99
N PRO A 115 -3.94 7.03 9.79
CA PRO A 115 -3.07 8.02 10.43
C PRO A 115 -3.07 7.94 11.96
N LEU A 116 -4.20 7.55 12.58
CA LEU A 116 -4.31 7.45 14.03
C LEU A 116 -3.58 6.25 14.63
N SER A 117 -3.29 5.24 13.83
CA SER A 117 -2.53 4.05 14.25
C SER A 117 -1.02 4.22 14.13
N MET A 118 -0.53 5.38 13.66
CA MET A 118 0.87 5.56 13.30
C MET A 118 1.62 6.47 14.26
N SER A 119 2.82 6.07 14.67
CA SER A 119 3.74 6.94 15.42
C SER A 119 4.04 8.23 14.65
N GLY A 120 3.85 9.38 15.30
CA GLY A 120 4.05 10.72 14.72
C GLY A 120 2.80 11.29 14.04
N SER A 121 1.64 10.65 14.19
CA SER A 121 0.34 11.18 13.76
C SER A 121 -0.84 10.71 14.61
N SER A 122 -0.60 9.90 15.65
CA SER A 122 -1.67 9.33 16.48
C SER A 122 -2.38 10.39 17.34
N SER A 123 -1.65 11.38 17.85
CA SER A 123 -2.23 12.47 18.64
C SER A 123 -2.59 13.68 17.78
N VAL A 124 -3.51 14.53 18.29
CA VAL A 124 -3.83 15.83 17.68
C VAL A 124 -2.59 16.71 17.57
N LYS A 125 -1.77 16.72 18.64
CA LYS A 125 -0.51 17.48 18.69
C LYS A 125 0.44 17.07 17.56
N ASP A 126 0.61 15.77 17.32
CA ASP A 126 1.45 15.27 16.24
C ASP A 126 0.92 15.70 14.87
N ARG A 127 -0.40 15.56 14.65
CA ARG A 127 -1.02 15.93 13.37
C ARG A 127 -0.94 17.42 13.09
N MET A 128 -1.12 18.26 14.12
CA MET A 128 -0.91 19.70 13.99
C MET A 128 0.55 20.07 13.70
N ALA A 129 1.51 19.40 14.34
CA ALA A 129 2.93 19.57 14.03
C ALA A 129 3.27 19.20 12.58
N LEU A 130 2.65 18.13 12.03
CA LEU A 130 2.78 17.76 10.62
C LEU A 130 2.21 18.86 9.71
N LEU A 131 0.99 19.34 9.97
CA LEU A 131 0.35 20.40 9.16
C LEU A 131 1.19 21.68 9.11
N ASN A 132 1.84 22.05 10.20
CA ASN A 132 2.69 23.25 10.25
C ASN A 132 4.02 23.06 9.51
N ARG A 133 4.53 21.82 9.39
CA ARG A 133 5.88 21.55 8.89
C ARG A 133 5.92 21.04 7.46
N ILE A 134 4.82 20.53 6.92
CA ILE A 134 4.74 19.86 5.62
C ILE A 134 4.00 20.75 4.64
N ASP A 135 4.41 20.72 3.37
CA ASP A 135 3.71 21.44 2.30
C ASP A 135 2.42 20.74 1.91
N LYS A 136 2.41 19.41 1.80
CA LYS A 136 1.23 18.64 1.43
C LYS A 136 1.19 17.27 2.10
N ILE A 137 0.00 16.91 2.58
CA ILE A 137 -0.31 15.58 3.11
C ILE A 137 -1.31 14.90 2.17
N LEU A 138 -0.98 13.72 1.70
CA LEU A 138 -1.75 12.95 0.75
C LEU A 138 -2.30 11.69 1.43
N PHE A 139 -3.54 11.35 1.13
CA PHE A 139 -4.22 10.17 1.66
C PHE A 139 -4.69 9.28 0.52
N ASN A 140 -4.61 7.97 0.72
CA ASN A 140 -5.06 6.99 -0.26
C ASN A 140 -6.60 6.85 -0.33
N SER A 141 -7.34 7.46 0.60
CA SER A 141 -8.81 7.45 0.64
C SER A 141 -9.38 8.64 1.39
N LYS A 142 -10.65 8.96 1.15
CA LYS A 142 -11.42 9.91 1.98
C LYS A 142 -11.55 9.42 3.43
N TRP A 143 -11.65 8.11 3.62
CA TRP A 143 -11.67 7.51 4.95
C TRP A 143 -10.39 7.85 5.73
N SER A 144 -9.20 7.60 5.16
CA SER A 144 -7.91 7.92 5.78
C SER A 144 -7.78 9.42 6.06
N GLN A 145 -8.26 10.28 5.14
CA GLN A 145 -8.28 11.73 5.34
C GLN A 145 -9.20 12.12 6.51
N LYS A 146 -10.42 11.56 6.58
CA LYS A 146 -11.35 11.81 7.70
C LYS A 146 -10.76 11.38 9.04
N ARG A 147 -10.05 10.24 9.07
CA ARG A 147 -9.34 9.77 10.27
C ARG A 147 -8.30 10.80 10.75
N PHE A 148 -7.52 11.35 9.83
CA PHE A 148 -6.55 12.40 10.17
C PHE A 148 -7.21 13.67 10.72
N PHE A 149 -8.44 13.97 10.29
CA PHE A 149 -9.17 15.20 10.67
C PHE A 149 -9.82 15.14 12.06
N ILE A 150 -9.94 13.96 12.67
CA ILE A 150 -10.58 13.79 13.97
C ILE A 150 -9.92 14.73 14.99
N ASP A 151 -10.76 15.49 15.72
CA ASP A 151 -10.37 16.43 16.77
C ASP A 151 -9.45 17.59 16.31
N ILE A 152 -9.37 17.88 15.00
CA ILE A 152 -8.68 19.07 14.48
C ILE A 152 -9.72 20.11 14.06
N GLU A 153 -9.73 21.24 14.75
CA GLU A 153 -10.69 22.32 14.52
C GLU A 153 -10.34 23.19 13.30
N ASN A 154 -9.06 23.38 12.99
CA ASN A 154 -8.61 24.26 11.90
C ASN A 154 -8.89 23.64 10.50
N LYS A 155 -10.17 23.64 10.11
CA LYS A 155 -10.64 23.09 8.83
C LYS A 155 -10.05 23.80 7.61
N LYS A 156 -9.72 25.11 7.72
CA LYS A 156 -9.09 25.87 6.63
C LYS A 156 -7.69 25.32 6.33
N LEU A 157 -6.87 25.14 7.36
CA LEU A 157 -5.53 24.58 7.23
C LEU A 157 -5.57 23.14 6.68
N LEU A 158 -6.51 22.32 7.18
CA LEU A 158 -6.71 20.95 6.67
C LEU A 158 -6.98 20.93 5.16
N LYS A 159 -7.96 21.74 4.69
CA LYS A 159 -8.29 21.83 3.26
C LYS A 159 -7.12 22.30 2.41
N GLN A 160 -6.34 23.28 2.89
CA GLN A 160 -5.19 23.80 2.17
C GLN A 160 -4.04 22.79 2.07
N LYS A 161 -3.74 22.10 3.16
CA LYS A 161 -2.57 21.22 3.29
C LYS A 161 -2.81 19.77 2.89
N THR A 162 -4.05 19.33 2.73
CA THR A 162 -4.35 17.92 2.50
C THR A 162 -5.06 17.67 1.17
N SER A 163 -4.88 16.47 0.61
CA SER A 163 -5.61 16.01 -0.55
C SER A 163 -5.75 14.48 -0.52
N VAL A 164 -6.78 13.97 -1.19
CA VAL A 164 -6.90 12.54 -1.47
C VAL A 164 -6.30 12.25 -2.84
N CYS A 165 -5.43 11.24 -2.89
CA CYS A 165 -4.86 10.70 -4.11
C CYS A 165 -5.04 9.19 -4.06
N TYR A 166 -6.10 8.71 -4.70
CA TYR A 166 -6.42 7.29 -4.73
C TYR A 166 -5.31 6.47 -5.37
N GLN A 167 -5.18 5.22 -4.93
CA GLN A 167 -4.32 4.29 -5.63
C GLN A 167 -4.94 3.95 -6.98
N SER A 168 -4.07 3.64 -7.93
CA SER A 168 -4.46 3.24 -9.28
C SER A 168 -3.82 1.90 -9.64
N THR A 169 -4.34 1.29 -10.68
CA THR A 169 -3.74 0.12 -11.33
C THR A 169 -3.85 0.30 -12.84
N ASN A 170 -2.95 -0.33 -13.58
CA ASN A 170 -2.98 -0.26 -15.04
C ASN A 170 -4.27 -0.85 -15.59
N SER A 171 -4.93 -0.12 -16.48
CA SER A 171 -6.04 -0.65 -17.26
C SER A 171 -5.54 -1.73 -18.23
N VAL A 172 -6.38 -2.73 -18.44
CA VAL A 172 -6.14 -3.78 -19.43
C VAL A 172 -7.44 -4.08 -20.16
N GLN A 173 -7.32 -4.44 -21.41
CA GLN A 173 -8.48 -4.93 -22.15
C GLN A 173 -8.87 -6.30 -21.62
N ILE A 174 -10.12 -6.47 -21.30
CA ILE A 174 -10.67 -7.70 -20.74
C ILE A 174 -11.54 -8.40 -21.76
N ASP A 175 -11.23 -9.66 -22.01
CA ASP A 175 -12.07 -10.58 -22.75
C ASP A 175 -12.98 -11.33 -21.76
N PHE A 176 -14.22 -10.91 -21.66
CA PHE A 176 -15.18 -11.50 -20.73
C PHE A 176 -15.58 -12.94 -21.06
N THR A 177 -15.37 -13.38 -22.31
CA THR A 177 -15.63 -14.77 -22.71
C THR A 177 -14.67 -15.76 -22.05
N LYS A 178 -13.51 -15.29 -21.59
CA LYS A 178 -12.51 -16.07 -20.86
C LYS A 178 -12.76 -16.17 -19.35
N LYS A 179 -13.78 -15.49 -18.84
CA LYS A 179 -14.13 -15.60 -17.43
C LYS A 179 -14.61 -17.02 -17.11
N LYS A 180 -14.12 -17.53 -15.98
CA LYS A 180 -14.45 -18.87 -15.49
C LYS A 180 -15.37 -18.77 -14.29
N LYS A 181 -16.15 -19.79 -14.00
CA LYS A 181 -16.88 -19.95 -12.74
C LYS A 181 -15.88 -20.10 -11.59
N LEU A 182 -15.17 -19.02 -11.27
CA LEU A 182 -14.03 -19.00 -10.35
C LEU A 182 -14.20 -17.83 -9.36
N ILE A 183 -14.20 -18.17 -8.07
CA ILE A 183 -14.24 -17.23 -6.95
C ILE A 183 -12.82 -17.13 -6.37
N CYS A 184 -12.36 -15.91 -6.09
CA CYS A 184 -11.00 -15.68 -5.62
C CYS A 184 -10.95 -14.89 -4.32
N PHE A 185 -10.09 -15.31 -3.39
CA PHE A 185 -9.62 -14.52 -2.25
C PHE A 185 -8.13 -14.25 -2.42
N VAL A 186 -7.71 -12.98 -2.29
CA VAL A 186 -6.30 -12.58 -2.35
C VAL A 186 -5.97 -11.74 -1.12
N GLY A 187 -5.05 -12.20 -0.28
CA GLY A 187 -4.63 -11.48 0.92
C GLY A 187 -3.94 -12.37 1.94
N LYS A 188 -3.65 -11.80 3.10
CA LYS A 188 -3.17 -12.58 4.24
C LYS A 188 -4.25 -13.53 4.72
N LEU A 189 -3.87 -14.79 4.99
CA LEU A 189 -4.80 -15.84 5.38
C LEU A 189 -5.10 -15.79 6.89
N ASN A 190 -5.64 -14.67 7.35
CA ASN A 190 -5.94 -14.42 8.76
C ASN A 190 -7.35 -13.87 8.98
N SER A 191 -7.78 -13.90 10.23
CA SER A 191 -9.10 -13.42 10.66
C SER A 191 -9.28 -11.91 10.46
N ALA A 192 -8.21 -11.11 10.57
CA ALA A 192 -8.28 -9.68 10.30
C ALA A 192 -8.66 -9.38 8.84
N LYS A 193 -8.22 -10.20 7.88
CA LYS A 193 -8.60 -10.12 6.47
C LYS A 193 -9.89 -10.87 6.15
N GLY A 194 -10.52 -11.48 7.17
CA GLY A 194 -11.78 -12.21 7.02
C GLY A 194 -11.63 -13.49 6.21
N TYR A 195 -10.46 -14.13 6.26
CA TYR A 195 -10.23 -15.40 5.56
C TYR A 195 -11.11 -16.52 6.12
N ASP A 196 -11.39 -16.50 7.42
CA ASP A 196 -12.34 -17.39 8.08
C ASP A 196 -13.78 -17.20 7.55
N LEU A 197 -14.25 -15.94 7.43
CA LEU A 197 -15.56 -15.64 6.83
C LEU A 197 -15.65 -16.11 5.37
N PHE A 198 -14.58 -15.89 4.62
CA PHE A 198 -14.52 -16.40 3.25
C PHE A 198 -14.60 -17.92 3.22
N GLY A 199 -13.85 -18.60 4.09
CA GLY A 199 -13.81 -20.06 4.16
C GLY A 199 -15.18 -20.68 4.46
N ASP A 200 -15.85 -20.18 5.50
CA ASP A 200 -17.18 -20.65 5.87
C ASP A 200 -18.21 -20.46 4.76
N ALA A 201 -18.15 -19.33 4.06
CA ALA A 201 -19.07 -19.05 2.96
C ALA A 201 -18.73 -19.89 1.71
N ILE A 202 -17.46 -20.01 1.37
CA ILE A 202 -17.05 -20.66 0.13
C ILE A 202 -17.32 -22.16 0.15
N LEU A 203 -17.16 -22.85 1.28
CA LEU A 203 -17.49 -24.25 1.38
C LEU A 203 -18.97 -24.51 1.04
N ARG A 204 -19.89 -23.76 1.64
CA ARG A 204 -21.33 -23.85 1.36
C ARG A 204 -21.69 -23.56 -0.10
N ILE A 205 -20.95 -22.63 -0.73
CA ILE A 205 -21.15 -22.29 -2.15
C ILE A 205 -20.69 -23.44 -3.04
N LEU A 206 -19.54 -24.02 -2.76
CA LEU A 206 -18.98 -25.10 -3.57
C LEU A 206 -19.77 -26.42 -3.42
N ASP A 207 -20.33 -26.69 -2.21
CA ASP A 207 -21.24 -27.83 -1.99
C ASP A 207 -22.54 -27.68 -2.80
N LYS A 208 -23.05 -26.45 -2.93
CA LYS A 208 -24.30 -26.17 -3.65
C LYS A 208 -24.11 -26.07 -5.16
N TYR A 209 -22.96 -25.55 -5.60
CA TYR A 209 -22.66 -25.25 -7.01
C TYR A 209 -21.37 -25.95 -7.42
N ASN A 210 -21.45 -27.23 -7.71
CA ASN A 210 -20.32 -28.13 -7.98
C ASN A 210 -19.53 -27.79 -9.26
N ASP A 211 -20.07 -26.96 -10.14
CA ASP A 211 -19.42 -26.45 -11.35
C ASP A 211 -18.62 -25.16 -11.10
N TRP A 212 -18.67 -24.60 -9.88
CA TRP A 212 -17.84 -23.48 -9.44
C TRP A 212 -16.56 -24.00 -8.79
N ARG A 213 -15.50 -23.19 -8.89
CA ARG A 213 -14.22 -23.41 -8.21
C ARG A 213 -13.82 -22.20 -7.42
N ALA A 214 -12.96 -22.39 -6.43
CA ALA A 214 -12.40 -21.30 -5.66
C ALA A 214 -10.87 -21.38 -5.62
N ILE A 215 -10.24 -20.19 -5.62
CA ILE A 215 -8.80 -20.06 -5.44
C ILE A 215 -8.48 -19.06 -4.35
N VAL A 216 -7.62 -19.44 -3.44
CA VAL A 216 -7.06 -18.61 -2.37
C VAL A 216 -5.59 -18.34 -2.67
N ILE A 217 -5.20 -17.09 -2.65
CA ILE A 217 -3.82 -16.66 -2.91
C ILE A 217 -3.35 -15.80 -1.74
N GLY A 218 -2.29 -16.23 -1.08
CA GLY A 218 -1.68 -15.56 0.06
C GLY A 218 -1.19 -16.54 1.11
N ASP A 219 -0.57 -16.01 2.14
CA ASP A 219 -0.08 -16.77 3.28
C ASP A 219 -0.22 -15.98 4.59
N GLU A 220 -0.15 -16.67 5.69
CA GLU A 220 0.01 -16.09 7.03
C GLU A 220 0.50 -17.19 7.98
N PRO A 221 1.81 -17.32 8.16
CA PRO A 221 2.38 -18.42 8.94
C PRO A 221 2.03 -18.35 10.44
N ARG A 222 1.53 -17.22 10.93
CA ARG A 222 1.16 -17.02 12.34
C ARG A 222 -0.25 -17.51 12.68
N GLU A 223 -1.14 -17.64 11.70
CA GLU A 223 -2.49 -18.16 11.86
C GLU A 223 -2.68 -19.40 10.98
N LYS A 224 -3.22 -20.49 11.58
CA LYS A 224 -3.44 -21.76 10.87
C LYS A 224 -4.93 -21.95 10.59
N ILE A 225 -5.48 -21.10 9.71
CA ILE A 225 -6.85 -21.25 9.22
C ILE A 225 -6.79 -22.09 7.94
N ASN A 226 -7.41 -23.28 7.94
CA ASN A 226 -7.39 -24.20 6.82
C ASN A 226 -8.81 -24.63 6.45
N PHE A 227 -9.11 -24.57 5.18
CA PHE A 227 -10.33 -25.11 4.58
C PHE A 227 -9.98 -26.13 3.51
N LYS A 228 -10.78 -27.18 3.41
CA LYS A 228 -10.57 -28.25 2.40
C LYS A 228 -11.86 -28.51 1.64
N HIS A 229 -11.79 -28.51 0.35
CA HIS A 229 -12.87 -28.91 -0.57
C HIS A 229 -12.22 -29.28 -1.90
N GLU A 230 -12.79 -30.23 -2.65
CA GLU A 230 -12.22 -30.70 -3.94
C GLU A 230 -12.10 -29.56 -4.97
N ASN A 231 -13.04 -28.62 -4.98
CA ASN A 231 -13.08 -27.46 -5.85
C ASN A 231 -12.40 -26.21 -5.25
N LEU A 232 -11.72 -26.31 -4.09
CA LEU A 232 -10.96 -25.22 -3.44
C LEU A 232 -9.47 -25.45 -3.59
N SER A 233 -8.74 -24.45 -4.09
CA SER A 233 -7.28 -24.49 -4.21
C SER A 233 -6.62 -23.35 -3.47
N VAL A 234 -5.76 -23.65 -2.49
CA VAL A 234 -4.94 -22.69 -1.75
C VAL A 234 -3.53 -22.70 -2.33
N LYS A 235 -3.02 -21.54 -2.80
CA LYS A 235 -1.77 -21.41 -3.56
C LYS A 235 -0.60 -20.82 -2.79
N GLY A 236 -0.78 -20.44 -1.52
CA GLY A 236 0.26 -19.73 -0.78
C GLY A 236 0.64 -18.39 -1.44
N TYR A 237 1.87 -17.94 -1.20
CA TYR A 237 2.39 -16.73 -1.83
C TYR A 237 2.51 -16.90 -3.35
N VAL A 238 2.03 -15.91 -4.09
CA VAL A 238 2.16 -15.80 -5.55
C VAL A 238 2.67 -14.40 -5.89
N GLU A 239 3.59 -14.30 -6.84
CA GLU A 239 4.10 -13.03 -7.32
C GLU A 239 2.97 -12.14 -7.87
N HIS A 240 3.00 -10.84 -7.55
CA HIS A 240 1.93 -9.89 -7.88
C HIS A 240 1.52 -9.89 -9.36
N LYS A 241 2.50 -9.93 -10.29
CA LYS A 241 2.21 -10.01 -11.73
C LYS A 241 1.38 -11.23 -12.09
N LYS A 242 1.69 -12.39 -11.49
CA LYS A 242 0.94 -13.64 -11.73
C LYS A 242 -0.47 -13.59 -11.13
N ILE A 243 -0.65 -12.87 -10.01
CA ILE A 243 -1.98 -12.61 -9.44
C ILE A 243 -2.83 -11.79 -10.43
N LEU A 244 -2.28 -10.70 -10.96
CA LEU A 244 -2.99 -9.87 -11.94
C LEU A 244 -3.40 -10.64 -13.20
N GLU A 245 -2.54 -11.55 -13.70
CA GLU A 245 -2.89 -12.41 -14.83
C GLU A 245 -4.00 -13.40 -14.46
N LYS A 246 -3.98 -14.01 -13.27
CA LYS A 246 -5.05 -14.91 -12.81
C LYS A 246 -6.40 -14.19 -12.68
N LEU A 247 -6.41 -12.96 -12.18
CA LEU A 247 -7.63 -12.17 -12.01
C LEU A 247 -8.38 -11.91 -13.32
N LYS A 248 -7.72 -11.97 -14.49
CA LYS A 248 -8.39 -11.89 -15.81
C LYS A 248 -9.39 -13.01 -16.04
N TYR A 249 -9.22 -14.15 -15.39
CA TYR A 249 -10.08 -15.32 -15.51
C TYR A 249 -11.07 -15.51 -14.37
N VAL A 250 -10.94 -14.72 -13.29
CA VAL A 250 -11.78 -14.77 -12.11
C VAL A 250 -13.07 -14.03 -12.33
N SER A 251 -14.22 -14.66 -12.09
CA SER A 251 -15.52 -14.01 -12.19
C SER A 251 -15.86 -13.20 -10.94
N ILE A 252 -15.57 -13.72 -9.74
CA ILE A 252 -15.90 -13.09 -8.47
C ILE A 252 -14.67 -13.02 -7.59
N SER A 253 -14.34 -11.83 -7.08
CA SER A 253 -13.29 -11.64 -6.09
C SER A 253 -13.89 -11.16 -4.77
N VAL A 254 -13.45 -11.76 -3.65
CA VAL A 254 -14.01 -11.45 -2.32
C VAL A 254 -12.94 -10.83 -1.44
N VAL A 255 -13.27 -9.68 -0.83
CA VAL A 255 -12.44 -8.95 0.14
C VAL A 255 -13.26 -8.77 1.42
N SER A 256 -13.28 -9.80 2.25
CA SER A 256 -14.11 -9.95 3.46
C SER A 256 -13.48 -9.34 4.72
N SER A 257 -12.61 -8.34 4.59
CA SER A 257 -11.82 -7.80 5.69
C SER A 257 -12.68 -7.35 6.88
N ARG A 258 -12.29 -7.76 8.09
CA ARG A 258 -12.76 -7.18 9.35
C ARG A 258 -11.93 -5.96 9.77
N TRP A 259 -10.71 -5.87 9.26
CA TRP A 259 -9.83 -4.74 9.44
C TRP A 259 -10.36 -3.51 8.70
N GLU A 260 -10.24 -2.32 9.30
CA GLU A 260 -10.52 -1.06 8.63
C GLU A 260 -9.45 -0.79 7.56
N GLU A 261 -9.73 -1.23 6.34
CA GLU A 261 -8.80 -1.09 5.22
C GLU A 261 -8.59 0.39 4.88
N PRO A 262 -7.38 0.88 4.82
CA PRO A 262 -7.15 2.28 4.43
C PRO A 262 -7.58 2.60 2.99
N PHE A 263 -7.56 1.58 2.10
CA PHE A 263 -8.05 1.69 0.73
C PHE A 263 -8.63 0.35 0.24
N GLY A 264 -7.82 -0.58 -0.21
CA GLY A 264 -8.25 -1.87 -0.75
C GLY A 264 -7.70 -2.13 -2.14
N ARG A 265 -6.36 -2.18 -2.24
CA ARG A 265 -5.70 -2.39 -3.53
C ARG A 265 -6.15 -3.67 -4.23
N THR A 266 -6.42 -4.74 -3.48
CA THR A 266 -6.86 -6.02 -4.04
C THR A 266 -8.22 -5.92 -4.74
N SER A 267 -9.19 -5.19 -4.14
CA SER A 267 -10.50 -4.96 -4.77
C SER A 267 -10.36 -4.17 -6.07
N LEU A 268 -9.57 -3.09 -6.05
CA LEU A 268 -9.29 -2.29 -7.24
C LEU A 268 -8.66 -3.14 -8.36
N GLU A 269 -7.67 -3.96 -8.03
CA GLU A 269 -6.98 -4.83 -9.00
C GLU A 269 -7.92 -5.88 -9.59
N ALA A 270 -8.78 -6.48 -8.77
CA ALA A 270 -9.79 -7.44 -9.24
C ALA A 270 -10.82 -6.78 -10.16
N ALA A 271 -11.39 -5.64 -9.75
CA ALA A 271 -12.33 -4.88 -10.56
C ALA A 271 -11.73 -4.46 -11.91
N SER A 272 -10.49 -3.95 -11.90
CA SER A 272 -9.77 -3.55 -13.12
C SER A 272 -9.47 -4.73 -14.07
N ARG A 273 -9.61 -5.97 -13.61
CA ARG A 273 -9.49 -7.21 -14.42
C ARG A 273 -10.86 -7.84 -14.73
N GLY A 274 -11.96 -7.07 -14.52
CA GLY A 274 -13.30 -7.48 -14.89
C GLY A 274 -13.91 -8.52 -13.94
N SER A 275 -13.43 -8.64 -12.70
CA SER A 275 -14.12 -9.45 -11.68
C SER A 275 -15.25 -8.64 -11.03
N ALA A 276 -16.38 -9.27 -10.77
CA ALA A 276 -17.33 -8.75 -9.81
C ALA A 276 -16.68 -8.79 -8.42
N VAL A 277 -16.73 -7.69 -7.66
CA VAL A 277 -16.02 -7.61 -6.38
C VAL A 277 -17.01 -7.51 -5.23
N ILE A 278 -16.91 -8.45 -4.29
CA ILE A 278 -17.67 -8.43 -3.03
C ILE A 278 -16.73 -7.91 -1.95
N ILE A 279 -17.10 -6.82 -1.30
CA ILE A 279 -16.30 -6.17 -0.27
C ILE A 279 -17.08 -6.03 1.04
N SER A 280 -16.38 -6.07 2.17
CA SER A 280 -16.93 -5.61 3.44
C SER A 280 -16.97 -4.09 3.49
N LYS A 281 -17.95 -3.50 4.18
CA LYS A 281 -18.04 -2.05 4.41
C LYS A 281 -17.06 -1.63 5.53
N ARG A 282 -15.76 -1.68 5.26
CA ARG A 282 -14.70 -1.38 6.22
C ARG A 282 -13.69 -0.36 5.67
N GLY A 283 -13.46 0.70 6.45
CA GLY A 283 -12.49 1.74 6.11
C GLY A 283 -12.74 2.39 4.76
N GLY A 284 -11.71 2.43 3.93
CA GLY A 284 -11.73 2.95 2.57
C GLY A 284 -12.12 1.94 1.50
N LEU A 285 -12.43 0.67 1.84
CA LEU A 285 -12.86 -0.33 0.85
C LEU A 285 -14.03 0.13 -0.03
N PRO A 286 -15.07 0.79 0.50
CA PRO A 286 -16.17 1.27 -0.33
C PRO A 286 -15.79 2.35 -1.36
N GLU A 287 -14.57 2.83 -1.32
CA GLU A 287 -14.05 3.86 -2.25
C GLU A 287 -13.31 3.23 -3.46
N THR A 288 -13.23 1.88 -3.52
CA THR A 288 -12.48 1.15 -4.58
C THR A 288 -13.36 0.64 -5.71
#